data_4994668cecd2ba56a87dd39a7be89e6e
#
_entry.id   4994668cecd2ba56a87dd39a7be89e6e
#
_cell.length_a   1.000
_cell.length_b   1.000
_cell.length_c   1.000
_cell.angle_alpha   90.00
_cell.angle_beta   90.00
_cell.angle_gamma   90.00
#
_symmetry.space_group_name_H-M   'P 1'
#
loop_
_entity.id
_entity.type
_entity.pdbx_description
1 polymer ?
#
loop_
_entity_poly.entity_id
_entity_poly.type
_entity_poly.pdbx_seq_one_letter_code
_entity_poly.pdbx_strand_id
1 'polypeptide(L)'
;RGDLPKAHNGTEKAKVKLLLSHDPSHWEAQVRREFPDVDVTFSGHTHGAQFGVEIPGFRWSPVQYFYKQWAGLYQQGKQYLYVNRGLGFLGYPGRVGISPEITVVELSRA
;
A
#
# COMPACT_ATOMS: atom_id res chain seq x y z
N ARG A 1 -9.60 15.76 -0.93
CA ARG A 1 -8.19 15.47 -0.64
C ARG A 1 -8.08 15.02 0.80
N GLY A 2 -7.35 13.93 1.07
CA GLY A 2 -7.14 13.44 2.44
C GLY A 2 -6.35 14.44 3.30
N ASP A 3 -6.60 14.38 4.62
CA ASP A 3 -5.92 15.22 5.62
C ASP A 3 -5.46 14.30 6.76
N LEU A 4 -4.21 13.87 6.69
CA LEU A 4 -3.65 12.92 7.66
C LEU A 4 -3.50 13.52 9.06
N PRO A 5 -3.05 14.78 9.26
CA PRO A 5 -3.02 15.40 10.57
C PRO A 5 -4.40 15.40 11.26
N LYS A 6 -5.44 15.73 10.51
CA LYS A 6 -6.81 15.72 11.02
C LYS A 6 -7.29 14.29 11.34
N ALA A 7 -6.99 13.33 10.47
CA ALA A 7 -7.36 11.93 10.68
C ALA A 7 -6.62 11.29 11.87
N HIS A 8 -5.39 11.71 12.13
CA HIS A 8 -4.56 11.21 13.23
C HIS A 8 -4.97 11.79 14.60
N ASN A 9 -5.60 12.97 14.60
CA ASN A 9 -6.03 13.63 15.83
C ASN A 9 -7.02 12.76 16.62
N GLY A 10 -6.80 12.62 17.93
CA GLY A 10 -7.62 11.79 18.82
C GLY A 10 -7.22 10.30 18.86
N THR A 11 -6.18 9.90 18.14
CA THR A 11 -5.70 8.49 18.13
C THR A 11 -4.57 8.22 19.15
N GLU A 12 -4.20 9.18 19.98
CA GLU A 12 -2.99 9.14 20.83
C GLU A 12 -2.96 7.94 21.76
N LYS A 13 -4.13 7.50 22.25
CA LYS A 13 -4.25 6.35 23.17
C LYS A 13 -4.34 4.99 22.47
N ALA A 14 -4.42 4.97 21.15
CA ALA A 14 -4.50 3.71 20.40
C ALA A 14 -3.16 2.98 20.46
N LYS A 15 -3.20 1.68 20.80
CA LYS A 15 -2.02 0.82 20.88
C LYS A 15 -1.52 0.37 19.51
N VAL A 16 -2.43 0.28 18.54
CA VAL A 16 -2.15 -0.09 17.15
C VAL A 16 -2.85 0.92 16.25
N LYS A 17 -2.14 1.46 15.27
CA LYS A 17 -2.68 2.42 14.31
C LYS A 17 -2.57 1.89 12.90
N LEU A 18 -3.72 1.72 12.27
CA LEU A 18 -3.87 1.27 10.90
C LEU A 18 -4.37 2.44 10.06
N LEU A 19 -3.66 2.74 8.98
CA LEU A 19 -4.01 3.81 8.05
C LEU A 19 -4.49 3.24 6.71
N LEU A 20 -5.63 3.69 6.24
CA LEU A 20 -6.07 3.48 4.87
C LEU A 20 -5.72 4.71 4.04
N SER A 21 -4.85 4.54 3.07
CA SER A 21 -4.40 5.60 2.16
C SER A 21 -4.48 5.14 0.72
N HIS A 22 -5.11 5.93 -0.15
CA HIS A 22 -5.33 5.56 -1.54
C HIS A 22 -4.01 5.36 -2.30
N ASP A 23 -3.14 6.36 -2.27
CA ASP A 23 -1.88 6.41 -3.02
C ASP A 23 -0.70 5.93 -2.14
N PRO A 24 0.06 4.90 -2.55
CA PRO A 24 1.18 4.40 -1.77
C PRO A 24 2.34 5.41 -1.65
N SER A 25 2.48 6.36 -2.55
CA SER A 25 3.50 7.40 -2.46
C SER A 25 3.36 8.29 -1.22
N HIS A 26 2.15 8.39 -0.67
CA HIS A 26 1.85 9.10 0.58
C HIS A 26 2.65 8.54 1.77
N TRP A 27 2.94 7.24 1.77
CA TRP A 27 3.72 6.61 2.84
C TRP A 27 5.13 7.18 2.95
N GLU A 28 5.86 7.28 1.84
CA GLU A 28 7.20 7.88 1.81
C GLU A 28 7.14 9.40 2.01
N ALA A 29 6.17 10.07 1.40
CA ALA A 29 6.08 11.52 1.41
C ALA A 29 5.75 12.10 2.77
N GLN A 30 4.85 11.46 3.54
CA GLN A 30 4.34 12.01 4.78
C GLN A 30 4.31 11.01 5.94
N VAL A 31 3.71 9.84 5.77
CA VAL A 31 3.41 8.92 6.89
C VAL A 31 4.66 8.54 7.67
N ARG A 32 5.70 8.09 6.98
CA ARG A 32 6.95 7.67 7.62
C ARG A 32 7.66 8.77 8.40
N ARG A 33 7.61 9.98 7.91
CA ARG A 33 8.36 11.11 8.45
C ARG A 33 7.65 11.81 9.59
N GLU A 34 6.36 12.03 9.43
CA GLU A 34 5.56 12.86 10.33
C GLU A 34 4.72 12.04 11.32
N PHE A 35 4.42 10.78 10.98
CA PHE A 35 3.55 9.90 11.76
C PHE A 35 4.19 8.54 12.03
N PRO A 36 5.32 8.50 12.78
CA PRO A 36 6.07 7.26 13.03
C PRO A 36 5.32 6.26 13.91
N ASP A 37 4.21 6.66 14.52
CA ASP A 37 3.33 5.83 15.33
C ASP A 37 2.21 5.13 14.53
N VAL A 38 2.14 5.34 13.23
CA VAL A 38 1.31 4.53 12.33
C VAL A 38 2.02 3.20 12.06
N ASP A 39 1.43 2.11 12.51
CA ASP A 39 2.05 0.78 12.42
C ASP A 39 1.96 0.19 11.02
N VAL A 40 0.78 0.22 10.42
CA VAL A 40 0.53 -0.33 9.08
C VAL A 40 -0.27 0.64 8.24
N THR A 41 0.19 0.88 7.02
CA THR A 41 -0.55 1.60 5.98
C THR A 41 -1.00 0.63 4.90
N PHE A 42 -2.28 0.67 4.56
CA PHE A 42 -2.84 -0.06 3.42
C PHE A 42 -3.13 0.90 2.30
N SER A 43 -2.59 0.59 1.12
CA SER A 43 -2.78 1.39 -0.10
C SER A 43 -3.19 0.51 -1.29
N GLY A 44 -3.71 1.15 -2.31
CA GLY A 44 -4.07 0.53 -3.58
C GLY A 44 -3.58 1.37 -4.75
N HIS A 45 -4.50 1.85 -5.57
CA HIS A 45 -4.33 2.83 -6.65
C HIS A 45 -3.51 2.35 -7.86
N THR A 46 -2.38 1.69 -7.64
CA THR A 46 -1.45 1.33 -8.73
C THR A 46 -2.00 0.30 -9.70
N HIS A 47 -2.93 -0.55 -9.24
CA HIS A 47 -3.48 -1.71 -9.97
C HIS A 47 -2.40 -2.66 -10.55
N GLY A 48 -1.11 -2.47 -10.17
CA GLY A 48 0.03 -3.11 -10.82
C GLY A 48 0.14 -2.78 -12.30
N ALA A 49 -0.41 -1.62 -12.74
CA ALA A 49 -0.70 -1.22 -14.12
C ALA A 49 -1.52 -2.26 -14.92
N GLN A 50 -2.10 -3.27 -14.26
CA GLN A 50 -2.84 -4.39 -14.87
C GLN A 50 -2.01 -5.19 -15.90
N PHE A 51 -0.73 -4.90 -16.03
CA PHE A 51 0.19 -5.49 -16.98
C PHE A 51 1.54 -5.74 -16.33
N GLY A 52 2.11 -6.92 -16.54
CA GLY A 52 3.42 -7.24 -16.02
C GLY A 52 3.74 -8.73 -16.03
N VAL A 53 4.79 -9.09 -15.32
CA VAL A 53 5.24 -10.47 -15.12
C VAL A 53 5.33 -10.71 -13.62
N GLU A 54 4.72 -11.80 -13.16
CA GLU A 54 4.77 -12.24 -11.77
C GLU A 54 5.01 -13.74 -11.72
N ILE A 55 6.25 -14.11 -11.40
CA ILE A 55 6.69 -15.50 -11.20
C ILE A 55 7.45 -15.59 -9.88
N PRO A 56 7.63 -16.77 -9.30
CA PRO A 56 8.42 -16.93 -8.07
C PRO A 56 9.80 -16.30 -8.18
N GLY A 57 10.11 -15.35 -7.26
CA GLY A 57 11.38 -14.63 -7.20
C GLY A 57 11.55 -13.47 -8.18
N PHE A 58 10.58 -13.23 -9.08
CA PHE A 58 10.64 -12.11 -10.02
C PHE A 58 9.27 -11.46 -10.23
N ARG A 59 9.23 -10.12 -10.14
CA ARG A 59 8.03 -9.32 -10.35
C ARG A 59 8.39 -8.04 -11.09
N TRP A 60 7.72 -7.80 -12.20
CA TRP A 60 7.91 -6.62 -13.01
C TRP A 60 6.58 -6.05 -13.53
N SER A 61 6.45 -4.75 -13.52
CA SER A 61 5.37 -4.00 -14.15
C SER A 61 5.87 -2.62 -14.54
N PRO A 62 5.35 -2.02 -15.64
CA PRO A 62 5.67 -0.64 -16.02
C PRO A 62 5.40 0.38 -14.91
N VAL A 63 4.46 0.09 -14.00
CA VAL A 63 4.11 0.96 -12.89
C VAL A 63 5.29 1.21 -11.93
N GLN A 64 6.29 0.32 -11.88
CA GLN A 64 7.48 0.48 -11.04
C GLN A 64 8.30 1.73 -11.36
N TYR A 65 8.17 2.26 -12.57
CA TYR A 65 8.84 3.49 -12.99
C TYR A 65 8.17 4.76 -12.46
N PHE A 66 6.93 4.63 -12.00
CA PHE A 66 6.14 5.73 -11.41
C PHE A 66 5.97 5.59 -9.89
N TYR A 67 5.84 4.35 -9.42
CA TYR A 67 5.65 4.03 -8.02
C TYR A 67 6.73 3.08 -7.53
N LYS A 68 7.53 3.55 -6.59
CA LYS A 68 8.58 2.74 -5.95
C LYS A 68 7.96 1.56 -5.18
N GLN A 69 6.87 1.81 -4.46
CA GLN A 69 6.05 0.79 -3.79
C GLN A 69 4.78 0.58 -4.61
N TRP A 70 4.70 -0.46 -5.41
CA TRP A 70 3.58 -0.65 -6.31
C TRP A 70 2.76 -1.91 -6.06
N ALA A 71 3.24 -2.87 -5.31
CA ALA A 71 2.50 -4.08 -4.93
C ALA A 71 3.18 -4.82 -3.78
N GLY A 72 2.40 -5.41 -2.87
CA GLY A 72 2.87 -6.26 -1.79
C GLY A 72 3.29 -5.51 -0.54
N LEU A 73 4.04 -6.18 0.32
CA LEU A 73 4.45 -5.72 1.63
C LEU A 73 5.83 -5.03 1.58
N TYR A 74 5.89 -3.87 2.19
CA TYR A 74 7.12 -3.10 2.41
C TYR A 74 7.27 -2.80 3.90
N GLN A 75 8.50 -2.78 4.39
CA GLN A 75 8.82 -2.45 5.77
C GLN A 75 9.96 -1.43 5.82
N GLN A 76 9.81 -0.48 6.72
CA GLN A 76 10.86 0.46 7.07
C GLN A 76 10.83 0.70 8.59
N GLY A 77 11.87 0.22 9.28
CA GLY A 77 11.88 0.21 10.73
C GLY A 77 10.71 -0.62 11.28
N LYS A 78 9.85 0.01 12.10
CA LYS A 78 8.66 -0.62 12.69
C LYS A 78 7.37 -0.36 11.90
N GLN A 79 7.45 0.37 10.78
CA GLN A 79 6.30 0.73 9.97
C GLN A 79 6.20 -0.17 8.74
N TYR A 80 4.98 -0.54 8.41
CA TYR A 80 4.65 -1.38 7.26
C TYR A 80 3.77 -0.63 6.28
N LEU A 81 3.97 -0.90 5.00
CA LEU A 81 3.07 -0.53 3.92
C LEU A 81 2.67 -1.80 3.17
N TYR A 82 1.39 -2.00 2.98
CA TYR A 82 0.88 -3.01 2.06
C TYR A 82 0.16 -2.34 0.89
N VAL A 83 0.57 -2.65 -0.33
CA VAL A 83 -0.04 -2.15 -1.55
C VAL A 83 -0.79 -3.27 -2.25
N ASN A 84 -2.13 -3.16 -2.26
CA ASN A 84 -3.02 -4.10 -2.90
C ASN A 84 -3.25 -3.74 -4.37
N ARG A 85 -3.24 -4.73 -5.25
CA ARG A 85 -3.46 -4.54 -6.70
C ARG A 85 -4.93 -4.45 -7.09
N GLY A 86 -5.82 -4.76 -6.16
CA GLY A 86 -7.27 -4.66 -6.33
C GLY A 86 -7.88 -5.72 -7.26
N LEU A 87 -9.19 -5.65 -7.37
CA LEU A 87 -10.00 -6.52 -8.25
C LEU A 87 -10.45 -5.80 -9.52
N GLY A 88 -10.45 -4.48 -9.51
CA GLY A 88 -10.91 -3.63 -10.59
C GLY A 88 -9.91 -3.43 -11.72
N PHE A 89 -10.24 -2.49 -12.58
CA PHE A 89 -9.39 -2.07 -13.69
C PHE A 89 -9.30 -0.55 -13.78
N LEU A 90 -8.25 -0.08 -14.43
CA LEU A 90 -8.00 1.32 -14.71
C LEU A 90 -7.53 1.45 -16.16
N GLY A 91 -8.24 2.22 -16.94
CA GLY A 91 -7.90 2.51 -18.34
C GLY A 91 -8.40 1.46 -19.34
N TYR A 92 -8.20 0.17 -19.10
CA TYR A 92 -8.72 -0.91 -19.94
C TYR A 92 -9.29 -2.07 -19.12
N PRO A 93 -10.33 -2.76 -19.61
CA PRO A 93 -11.01 -3.84 -18.89
C PRO A 93 -10.23 -5.16 -19.03
N GLY A 94 -9.15 -5.33 -18.29
CA GLY A 94 -8.38 -6.56 -18.32
C GLY A 94 -7.09 -6.49 -17.52
N ARG A 95 -6.47 -7.66 -17.36
CA ARG A 95 -5.17 -7.82 -16.67
C ARG A 95 -4.31 -8.81 -17.46
N VAL A 96 -3.02 -8.50 -17.60
CA VAL A 96 -2.04 -9.36 -18.28
C VAL A 96 -0.85 -9.56 -17.37
N GLY A 97 -0.66 -10.79 -16.88
CA GLY A 97 0.47 -11.16 -16.02
C GLY A 97 0.40 -10.65 -14.57
N ILE A 98 -0.57 -9.79 -14.25
CA ILE A 98 -0.81 -9.26 -12.89
C ILE A 98 -2.22 -9.69 -12.47
N SER A 99 -2.29 -10.64 -11.55
CA SER A 99 -3.57 -11.16 -11.05
C SER A 99 -4.30 -10.14 -10.16
N PRO A 100 -5.65 -10.18 -10.15
CA PRO A 100 -6.42 -9.48 -9.13
C PRO A 100 -6.11 -10.03 -7.74
N GLU A 101 -6.31 -9.22 -6.71
CA GLU A 101 -5.88 -9.56 -5.36
C GLU A 101 -6.95 -9.28 -4.31
N ILE A 102 -7.19 -10.28 -3.45
CA ILE A 102 -7.84 -10.13 -2.16
C ILE A 102 -6.79 -10.47 -1.10
N THR A 103 -6.52 -9.55 -0.19
CA THR A 103 -5.52 -9.72 0.84
C THR A 103 -6.17 -9.97 2.20
N VAL A 104 -5.75 -11.03 2.86
CA VAL A 104 -6.08 -11.30 4.27
C VAL A 104 -4.88 -10.92 5.11
N VAL A 105 -5.09 -10.08 6.12
CA VAL A 105 -4.06 -9.63 7.04
C VAL A 105 -4.39 -10.11 8.44
N GLU A 106 -3.47 -10.85 9.05
CA GLU A 106 -3.58 -11.27 10.45
C GLU A 106 -2.65 -10.40 11.30
N LEU A 107 -3.20 -9.79 12.34
CA LEU A 107 -2.45 -9.03 13.34
C LEU A 107 -2.31 -9.88 14.59
N SER A 108 -1.08 -10.15 15.00
CA SER A 108 -0.79 -10.91 16.22
C SER A 108 0.08 -10.10 17.17
N ARG A 109 0.04 -10.45 18.46
CA ARG A 109 1.00 -9.91 19.42
C ARG A 109 2.37 -10.54 19.16
N ALA A 110 3.36 -9.68 19.16
CA ALA A 110 4.74 -10.13 19.17
C ALA A 110 5.12 -10.74 20.54
#